data_ec15545e7b463a159774506befe9b213
#
_entry.id   ec15545e7b463a159774506befe9b213
#
_cell.length_a   1.000
_cell.length_b   1.000
_cell.length_c   1.000
_cell.angle_alpha   90.00
_cell.angle_beta   90.00
_cell.angle_gamma   90.00
#
_symmetry.space_group_name_H-M   'P 1'
#
loop_
_entity.id
_entity.type
_entity.pdbx_description
1 polymer ?
#
loop_
_entity_poly.entity_id
_entity_poly.type
_entity_poly.pdbx_seq_one_letter_code
_entity_poly.pdbx_strand_id
1 'polypeptide(L)'
;MTSATPNAPRLLVVRNDKLGDFMLAWPALATLKAASPQPHVSVLVPGYTAAMANACPWIDEVIIDPGDSASRKAQCQLLGMIRERHFDALLTLFSTRRIGWLGWRAGIRLRLAPATKWAQVFYNQRITQRRSHSAKPEYRYNQELAEAMIGRLGLKPATVAPPYWPEAAAGRPEQRQRLAAQLPLSTDRLWCFLHPGSGGSAVNLSLDAYAHLVEGVDRHMLEIGQPSPHWIITAGPGEEQHADSLVDTLVNQGSSAFRQPPQPGLEGFARSLAAADAFIAGSTGPLHVAGCLNLLTIGFYPARRSATPLRWQTCNSEDRRLAFHPPQGAGETDMTTIDLETAAASIAERLSMVETSSQSDCSGEAS
;
A
#
# COMPACT_ATOMS: atom_id res chain seq x y z
N MET A 1 -18.54 34.81 -27.21
CA MET A 1 -17.83 33.52 -27.36
C MET A 1 -17.93 32.80 -26.03
N THR A 2 -18.94 31.97 -25.87
CA THR A 2 -19.11 31.11 -24.69
C THR A 2 -18.01 30.04 -24.71
N SER A 3 -17.03 30.15 -23.84
CA SER A 3 -16.04 29.09 -23.63
C SER A 3 -16.79 27.87 -23.11
N ALA A 4 -17.00 26.88 -23.97
CA ALA A 4 -17.46 25.58 -23.53
C ALA A 4 -16.45 25.08 -22.47
N THR A 5 -16.93 24.82 -21.28
CA THR A 5 -16.11 24.17 -20.22
C THR A 5 -15.57 22.90 -20.85
N PRO A 6 -14.25 22.71 -20.90
CA PRO A 6 -13.69 21.50 -21.50
C PRO A 6 -14.24 20.30 -20.75
N ASN A 7 -14.87 19.39 -21.52
CA ASN A 7 -15.44 18.17 -20.94
C ASN A 7 -14.36 17.42 -20.18
N ALA A 8 -14.61 17.02 -18.94
CA ALA A 8 -13.64 16.30 -18.11
C ALA A 8 -13.18 15.02 -18.82
N PRO A 9 -11.86 14.79 -19.00
CA PRO A 9 -11.39 13.64 -19.78
C PRO A 9 -11.67 12.33 -19.06
N ARG A 10 -11.96 11.27 -19.81
CA ARG A 10 -12.17 9.92 -19.33
C ARG A 10 -10.89 9.11 -19.46
N LEU A 11 -10.36 8.68 -18.33
CA LEU A 11 -9.10 7.94 -18.25
C LEU A 11 -9.32 6.48 -17.92
N LEU A 12 -8.64 5.60 -18.63
CA LEU A 12 -8.46 4.20 -18.24
C LEU A 12 -7.07 4.04 -17.64
N VAL A 13 -6.98 3.76 -16.34
CA VAL A 13 -5.72 3.46 -15.66
C VAL A 13 -5.61 1.96 -15.44
N VAL A 14 -4.47 1.37 -15.78
CA VAL A 14 -4.26 -0.07 -15.65
C VAL A 14 -3.15 -0.38 -14.65
N ARG A 15 -3.51 -1.15 -13.62
CA ARG A 15 -2.60 -1.79 -12.67
C ARG A 15 -3.14 -3.18 -12.34
N ASN A 16 -2.74 -4.17 -13.13
CA ASN A 16 -3.31 -5.52 -13.09
C ASN A 16 -2.33 -6.58 -12.59
N ASP A 17 -1.46 -6.20 -11.67
CA ASP A 17 -0.53 -7.05 -10.95
C ASP A 17 -0.94 -7.23 -9.46
N LYS A 18 0.01 -7.37 -8.54
CA LYS A 18 -0.25 -7.71 -7.13
C LYS A 18 -0.93 -6.59 -6.33
N LEU A 19 -1.55 -6.97 -5.19
CA LEU A 19 -2.21 -6.02 -4.28
C LEU A 19 -1.26 -4.90 -3.81
N GLY A 20 -0.04 -5.24 -3.37
CA GLY A 20 0.93 -4.24 -2.92
C GLY A 20 1.28 -3.23 -4.00
N ASP A 21 1.45 -3.71 -5.24
CA ASP A 21 1.67 -2.87 -6.42
C ASP A 21 0.49 -1.95 -6.70
N PHE A 22 -0.74 -2.45 -6.52
CA PHE A 22 -1.95 -1.65 -6.67
C PHE A 22 -2.07 -0.56 -5.60
N MET A 23 -1.75 -0.89 -4.33
CA MET A 23 -1.74 0.12 -3.26
C MET A 23 -0.70 1.23 -3.53
N LEU A 24 0.46 0.89 -4.06
CA LEU A 24 1.48 1.86 -4.49
C LEU A 24 1.09 2.67 -5.75
N ALA A 25 -0.03 2.36 -6.39
CA ALA A 25 -0.62 3.19 -7.44
C ALA A 25 -1.58 4.27 -6.91
N TRP A 26 -2.07 4.15 -5.66
CA TRP A 26 -3.02 5.10 -5.09
C TRP A 26 -2.53 6.55 -5.08
N PRO A 27 -1.24 6.85 -4.77
CA PRO A 27 -0.72 8.20 -4.91
C PRO A 27 -0.85 8.77 -6.34
N ALA A 28 -0.66 7.94 -7.37
CA ALA A 28 -0.82 8.34 -8.76
C ALA A 28 -2.29 8.57 -9.13
N LEU A 29 -3.21 7.74 -8.63
CA LEU A 29 -4.66 7.92 -8.80
C LEU A 29 -5.12 9.22 -8.13
N ALA A 30 -4.65 9.49 -6.91
CA ALA A 30 -4.91 10.74 -6.20
C ALA A 30 -4.41 11.96 -6.99
N THR A 31 -3.20 11.88 -7.54
CA THR A 31 -2.60 12.93 -8.39
C THR A 31 -3.47 13.19 -9.63
N LEU A 32 -3.98 12.15 -10.29
CA LEU A 32 -4.89 12.29 -11.43
C LEU A 32 -6.21 12.96 -11.01
N LYS A 33 -6.83 12.49 -9.94
CA LYS A 33 -8.13 13.02 -9.46
C LYS A 33 -8.07 14.46 -8.97
N ALA A 34 -6.92 14.90 -8.48
CA ALA A 34 -6.71 16.26 -8.02
C ALA A 34 -6.50 17.27 -9.17
N ALA A 35 -6.27 16.79 -10.40
CA ALA A 35 -6.06 17.67 -11.55
C ALA A 35 -7.35 18.40 -11.97
N SER A 36 -7.21 19.60 -12.58
CA SER A 36 -8.34 20.40 -13.03
C SER A 36 -8.28 20.71 -14.55
N PRO A 37 -9.38 20.51 -15.30
CA PRO A 37 -10.65 19.89 -14.89
C PRO A 37 -10.45 18.45 -14.41
N GLN A 38 -11.21 18.06 -13.36
CA GLN A 38 -11.08 16.74 -12.74
C GLN A 38 -11.44 15.62 -13.71
N PRO A 39 -10.53 14.67 -14.00
CA PRO A 39 -10.83 13.57 -14.91
C PRO A 39 -11.75 12.53 -14.26
N HIS A 40 -12.51 11.82 -15.13
CA HIS A 40 -13.17 10.58 -14.74
C HIS A 40 -12.15 9.43 -14.83
N VAL A 41 -11.85 8.77 -13.71
CA VAL A 41 -10.83 7.73 -13.60
C VAL A 41 -11.50 6.37 -13.47
N SER A 42 -11.43 5.56 -14.54
CA SER A 42 -11.76 4.14 -14.49
C SER A 42 -10.48 3.32 -14.35
N VAL A 43 -10.50 2.27 -13.52
CA VAL A 43 -9.33 1.38 -13.37
C VAL A 43 -9.61 -0.02 -13.89
N LEU A 44 -8.59 -0.63 -14.52
CA LEU A 44 -8.59 -2.04 -14.92
C LEU A 44 -7.69 -2.82 -13.96
N VAL A 45 -8.29 -3.70 -13.16
CA VAL A 45 -7.62 -4.48 -12.11
C VAL A 45 -8.05 -5.94 -12.12
N PRO A 46 -7.24 -6.89 -11.60
CA PRO A 46 -7.66 -8.27 -11.41
C PRO A 46 -8.76 -8.39 -10.35
N GLY A 47 -9.58 -9.43 -10.45
CA GLY A 47 -10.73 -9.62 -9.56
C GLY A 47 -10.39 -9.63 -8.07
N TYR A 48 -9.23 -10.17 -7.69
CA TYR A 48 -8.84 -10.26 -6.27
C TYR A 48 -8.47 -8.89 -5.66
N THR A 49 -8.14 -7.87 -6.45
CA THR A 49 -7.88 -6.50 -5.97
C THR A 49 -9.11 -5.60 -6.08
N ALA A 50 -10.21 -6.09 -6.67
CA ALA A 50 -11.40 -5.29 -6.96
C ALA A 50 -12.02 -4.66 -5.69
N ALA A 51 -12.01 -5.36 -4.55
CA ALA A 51 -12.50 -4.82 -3.28
C ALA A 51 -11.74 -3.54 -2.90
N MET A 52 -10.41 -3.55 -3.02
CA MET A 52 -9.60 -2.37 -2.73
C MET A 52 -9.75 -1.27 -3.79
N ALA A 53 -10.00 -1.65 -5.05
CA ALA A 53 -10.26 -0.68 -6.11
C ALA A 53 -11.60 0.05 -5.87
N ASN A 54 -12.64 -0.67 -5.44
CA ASN A 54 -13.94 -0.09 -5.09
C ASN A 54 -13.87 0.79 -3.83
N ALA A 55 -12.98 0.47 -2.89
CA ALA A 55 -12.76 1.26 -1.69
C ALA A 55 -11.85 2.49 -1.90
N CYS A 56 -11.23 2.63 -3.06
CA CYS A 56 -10.32 3.74 -3.36
C CYS A 56 -11.09 5.01 -3.68
N PRO A 57 -10.92 6.12 -2.93
CA PRO A 57 -11.66 7.37 -3.15
C PRO A 57 -11.28 8.09 -4.46
N TRP A 58 -10.22 7.67 -5.11
CA TRP A 58 -9.68 8.26 -6.32
C TRP A 58 -10.13 7.57 -7.61
N ILE A 59 -11.08 6.63 -7.52
CA ILE A 59 -11.59 5.81 -8.62
C ILE A 59 -13.08 6.04 -8.78
N ASP A 60 -13.53 6.33 -10.01
CA ASP A 60 -14.94 6.49 -10.32
C ASP A 60 -15.57 5.19 -10.82
N GLU A 61 -14.77 4.31 -11.44
CA GLU A 61 -15.27 3.05 -12.00
C GLU A 61 -14.20 1.96 -11.96
N VAL A 62 -14.61 0.75 -11.59
CA VAL A 62 -13.75 -0.44 -11.58
C VAL A 62 -14.13 -1.39 -12.70
N ILE A 63 -13.17 -1.75 -13.54
CA ILE A 63 -13.31 -2.74 -14.61
C ILE A 63 -12.45 -3.95 -14.23
N ILE A 64 -13.04 -5.14 -14.29
CA ILE A 64 -12.32 -6.37 -13.95
C ILE A 64 -11.55 -6.87 -15.16
N ASP A 65 -10.26 -7.07 -14.98
CA ASP A 65 -9.39 -7.72 -15.95
C ASP A 65 -9.53 -9.24 -15.83
N PRO A 66 -9.99 -9.94 -16.88
CA PRO A 66 -10.09 -11.39 -16.87
C PRO A 66 -8.71 -12.10 -16.85
N GLY A 67 -7.61 -11.35 -17.05
CA GLY A 67 -6.25 -11.89 -17.09
C GLY A 67 -5.81 -12.42 -18.45
N ASP A 68 -4.51 -12.74 -18.57
CA ASP A 68 -3.88 -13.17 -19.83
C ASP A 68 -4.35 -14.55 -20.30
N SER A 69 -4.70 -15.43 -19.37
CA SER A 69 -5.15 -16.80 -19.65
C SER A 69 -6.65 -16.92 -19.95
N ALA A 70 -7.39 -15.82 -19.89
CA ALA A 70 -8.82 -15.82 -20.10
C ALA A 70 -9.20 -16.15 -21.55
N SER A 71 -10.39 -16.71 -21.74
CA SER A 71 -10.92 -17.12 -23.04
C SER A 71 -11.00 -15.94 -24.01
N ARG A 72 -10.95 -16.24 -25.33
CA ARG A 72 -11.14 -15.22 -26.37
C ARG A 72 -12.45 -14.48 -26.20
N LYS A 73 -13.53 -15.15 -25.76
CA LYS A 73 -14.83 -14.52 -25.48
C LYS A 73 -14.68 -13.44 -24.39
N ALA A 74 -14.03 -13.76 -23.28
CA ALA A 74 -13.81 -12.80 -22.21
C ALA A 74 -12.94 -11.61 -22.64
N GLN A 75 -11.89 -11.85 -23.47
CA GLN A 75 -11.08 -10.77 -24.04
C GLN A 75 -11.88 -9.88 -24.98
N CYS A 76 -12.76 -10.45 -25.80
CA CYS A 76 -13.65 -9.68 -26.68
C CYS A 76 -14.67 -8.88 -25.89
N GLN A 77 -15.24 -9.42 -24.82
CA GLN A 77 -16.13 -8.72 -23.91
C GLN A 77 -15.44 -7.52 -23.26
N LEU A 78 -14.23 -7.71 -22.73
CA LEU A 78 -13.44 -6.61 -22.18
C LEU A 78 -13.19 -5.52 -23.22
N LEU A 79 -12.81 -5.90 -24.45
CA LEU A 79 -12.60 -4.94 -25.54
C LEU A 79 -13.89 -4.16 -25.86
N GLY A 80 -15.05 -4.82 -25.90
CA GLY A 80 -16.36 -4.19 -26.09
C GLY A 80 -16.63 -3.15 -24.99
N MET A 81 -16.52 -3.58 -23.73
CA MET A 81 -16.73 -2.69 -22.57
C MET A 81 -15.83 -1.44 -22.61
N ILE A 82 -14.55 -1.59 -23.00
CA ILE A 82 -13.63 -0.45 -23.09
C ILE A 82 -14.01 0.48 -24.24
N ARG A 83 -14.44 -0.04 -25.37
CA ARG A 83 -14.90 0.78 -26.52
C ARG A 83 -16.13 1.62 -26.20
N GLU A 84 -17.12 1.01 -25.55
CA GLU A 84 -18.38 1.66 -25.17
C GLU A 84 -18.18 2.86 -24.22
N ARG A 85 -17.08 2.87 -23.46
CA ARG A 85 -16.77 3.94 -22.51
C ARG A 85 -16.06 5.14 -23.11
N HIS A 86 -15.64 5.06 -24.37
CA HIS A 86 -15.02 6.16 -25.10
C HIS A 86 -13.92 6.90 -24.34
N PHE A 87 -12.92 6.15 -23.84
CA PHE A 87 -11.81 6.73 -23.12
C PHE A 87 -10.95 7.65 -23.99
N ASP A 88 -10.62 8.84 -23.48
CA ASP A 88 -9.72 9.79 -24.11
C ASP A 88 -8.26 9.33 -24.02
N ALA A 89 -7.91 8.72 -22.89
CA ALA A 89 -6.55 8.26 -22.65
C ALA A 89 -6.46 6.94 -21.84
N LEU A 90 -5.39 6.19 -22.11
CA LEU A 90 -4.96 5.01 -21.39
C LEU A 90 -3.63 5.32 -20.69
N LEU A 91 -3.60 5.14 -19.37
CA LEU A 91 -2.39 5.15 -18.57
C LEU A 91 -2.12 3.74 -18.06
N THR A 92 -0.98 3.18 -18.43
CA THR A 92 -0.56 1.86 -17.95
C THR A 92 0.62 2.02 -16.99
N LEU A 93 0.42 1.67 -15.72
CA LEU A 93 1.48 1.78 -14.69
C LEU A 93 2.46 0.62 -14.76
N PHE A 94 2.00 -0.53 -15.27
CA PHE A 94 2.82 -1.68 -15.60
C PHE A 94 2.48 -2.15 -17.03
N SER A 95 3.39 -1.90 -17.99
CA SER A 95 3.11 -2.14 -19.40
C SER A 95 3.22 -3.61 -19.79
N THR A 96 2.14 -4.14 -20.38
CA THR A 96 2.10 -5.46 -21.03
C THR A 96 1.71 -5.31 -22.49
N ARG A 97 2.09 -6.32 -23.31
CA ARG A 97 1.72 -6.34 -24.75
C ARG A 97 0.20 -6.43 -24.92
N ARG A 98 -0.47 -7.24 -24.09
CA ARG A 98 -1.92 -7.43 -24.12
C ARG A 98 -2.67 -6.13 -23.87
N ILE A 99 -2.32 -5.41 -22.81
CA ILE A 99 -2.96 -4.13 -22.46
C ILE A 99 -2.70 -3.06 -23.52
N GLY A 100 -1.46 -2.98 -24.02
CA GLY A 100 -1.15 -2.05 -25.11
C GLY A 100 -1.97 -2.32 -26.37
N TRP A 101 -2.08 -3.61 -26.79
CA TRP A 101 -2.91 -4.03 -27.89
C TRP A 101 -4.40 -3.75 -27.65
N LEU A 102 -4.90 -4.01 -26.45
CA LEU A 102 -6.28 -3.71 -26.04
C LEU A 102 -6.61 -2.23 -26.21
N GLY A 103 -5.77 -1.34 -25.68
CA GLY A 103 -5.96 0.11 -25.83
C GLY A 103 -5.90 0.59 -27.28
N TRP A 104 -5.00 0.01 -28.08
CA TRP A 104 -4.92 0.28 -29.51
C TRP A 104 -6.18 -0.19 -30.25
N ARG A 105 -6.63 -1.41 -30.02
CA ARG A 105 -7.85 -1.99 -30.64
C ARG A 105 -9.12 -1.29 -30.18
N ALA A 106 -9.14 -0.78 -28.97
CA ALA A 106 -10.26 0.02 -28.47
C ALA A 106 -10.33 1.43 -29.11
N GLY A 107 -9.29 1.86 -29.83
CA GLY A 107 -9.26 3.18 -30.48
C GLY A 107 -8.88 4.32 -29.54
N ILE A 108 -8.32 4.02 -28.36
CA ILE A 108 -7.90 5.08 -27.42
C ILE A 108 -6.72 5.84 -28.03
N ARG A 109 -6.90 7.15 -28.23
CA ARG A 109 -5.93 7.98 -28.97
C ARG A 109 -4.63 8.21 -28.22
N LEU A 110 -4.70 8.58 -26.93
CA LEU A 110 -3.54 8.81 -26.08
C LEU A 110 -3.26 7.56 -25.22
N ARG A 111 -2.13 6.92 -25.42
CA ARG A 111 -1.74 5.69 -24.70
C ARG A 111 -0.35 5.86 -24.12
N LEU A 112 -0.28 6.09 -22.80
CA LEU A 112 0.95 6.37 -22.05
C LEU A 112 1.36 5.16 -21.19
N ALA A 113 2.63 4.82 -21.23
CA ALA A 113 3.22 3.76 -20.42
C ALA A 113 4.72 4.01 -20.14
N PRO A 114 5.31 3.30 -19.15
CA PRO A 114 6.76 3.24 -19.07
C PRO A 114 7.35 2.60 -20.33
N ALA A 115 8.48 3.15 -20.79
CA ALA A 115 9.21 2.64 -21.95
C ALA A 115 9.91 1.32 -21.58
N THR A 116 9.23 0.19 -21.76
CA THR A 116 9.74 -1.14 -21.42
C THR A 116 9.63 -2.09 -22.60
N LYS A 117 10.75 -2.68 -23.02
CA LYS A 117 10.84 -3.79 -24.00
C LYS A 117 9.87 -3.65 -25.20
N TRP A 118 9.42 -4.79 -25.73
CA TRP A 118 8.55 -4.88 -26.91
C TRP A 118 7.11 -4.39 -26.68
N ALA A 119 6.64 -4.29 -25.43
CA ALA A 119 5.28 -3.79 -25.15
C ALA A 119 5.05 -2.35 -25.62
N GLN A 120 6.13 -1.56 -25.72
CA GLN A 120 6.10 -0.14 -26.08
C GLN A 120 5.54 0.16 -27.48
N VAL A 121 5.48 -0.82 -28.40
CA VAL A 121 4.99 -0.62 -29.77
C VAL A 121 3.53 -0.12 -29.82
N PHE A 122 2.71 -0.54 -28.86
CA PHE A 122 1.30 -0.14 -28.80
C PHE A 122 1.05 1.18 -28.07
N TYR A 123 2.06 1.78 -27.46
CA TYR A 123 1.96 3.04 -26.74
C TYR A 123 2.59 4.17 -27.54
N ASN A 124 1.84 5.24 -27.74
CA ASN A 124 2.33 6.40 -28.50
C ASN A 124 2.96 7.49 -27.62
N GLN A 125 2.82 7.37 -26.31
CA GLN A 125 3.52 8.18 -25.31
C GLN A 125 4.28 7.24 -24.37
N ARG A 126 5.57 7.48 -24.21
CA ARG A 126 6.48 6.59 -23.48
C ARG A 126 7.37 7.38 -22.56
N ILE A 127 7.42 6.99 -21.29
CA ILE A 127 8.30 7.62 -20.29
C ILE A 127 9.40 6.64 -19.93
N THR A 128 10.64 7.05 -20.12
CA THR A 128 11.80 6.23 -19.74
C THR A 128 11.97 6.27 -18.22
N GLN A 129 11.70 5.15 -17.60
CA GLN A 129 11.88 4.94 -16.16
C GLN A 129 12.82 3.74 -15.96
N ARG A 130 14.01 3.98 -15.43
CA ARG A 130 14.99 2.91 -15.16
C ARG A 130 14.66 2.21 -13.84
N ARG A 131 13.45 1.63 -13.73
CA ARG A 131 12.95 0.99 -12.50
C ARG A 131 13.87 -0.12 -11.96
N SER A 132 14.59 -0.83 -12.81
CA SER A 132 15.58 -1.84 -12.41
C SER A 132 16.77 -1.29 -11.62
N HIS A 133 16.99 0.01 -11.63
CA HIS A 133 18.04 0.67 -10.83
C HIS A 133 17.56 0.99 -9.40
N SER A 134 16.26 0.85 -9.11
CA SER A 134 15.65 1.13 -7.80
C SER A 134 16.06 2.50 -7.21
N ALA A 135 16.19 3.51 -8.07
CA ALA A 135 16.64 4.85 -7.67
C ALA A 135 15.54 5.69 -7.00
N LYS A 136 14.30 5.24 -7.07
CA LYS A 136 13.11 5.91 -6.51
C LYS A 136 12.11 4.87 -6.03
N PRO A 137 11.20 5.27 -5.11
CA PRO A 137 10.07 4.44 -4.71
C PRO A 137 9.15 4.09 -5.89
N GLU A 138 8.51 2.92 -5.83
CA GLU A 138 7.57 2.49 -6.87
C GLU A 138 6.38 3.44 -6.99
N TYR A 139 5.84 3.94 -5.86
CA TYR A 139 4.76 4.92 -5.89
C TYR A 139 5.16 6.22 -6.59
N ARG A 140 6.44 6.64 -6.47
CA ARG A 140 6.93 7.85 -7.14
C ARG A 140 7.06 7.66 -8.65
N TYR A 141 7.50 6.47 -9.11
CA TYR A 141 7.46 6.14 -10.53
C TYR A 141 6.03 6.16 -11.09
N ASN A 142 5.05 5.70 -10.33
CA ASN A 142 3.65 5.74 -10.73
C ASN A 142 3.12 7.18 -10.79
N GLN A 143 3.46 8.03 -9.82
CA GLN A 143 3.11 9.46 -9.84
C GLN A 143 3.70 10.20 -11.03
N GLU A 144 4.96 9.97 -11.38
CA GLU A 144 5.58 10.56 -12.57
C GLU A 144 4.83 10.24 -13.87
N LEU A 145 4.26 9.04 -13.98
CA LEU A 145 3.42 8.67 -15.13
C LEU A 145 2.07 9.42 -15.10
N ALA A 146 1.49 9.60 -13.93
CA ALA A 146 0.26 10.38 -13.75
C ALA A 146 0.51 11.86 -14.07
N GLU A 147 1.58 12.45 -13.58
CA GLU A 147 2.02 13.82 -13.87
C GLU A 147 2.24 14.03 -15.39
N ALA A 148 2.90 13.06 -16.03
CA ALA A 148 3.07 13.09 -17.49
C ALA A 148 1.74 13.02 -18.25
N MET A 149 0.78 12.19 -17.78
CA MET A 149 -0.56 12.12 -18.37
C MET A 149 -1.30 13.45 -18.22
N ILE A 150 -1.28 14.06 -17.04
CA ILE A 150 -1.85 15.39 -16.76
C ILE A 150 -1.31 16.43 -17.76
N GLY A 151 0.02 16.47 -17.94
CA GLY A 151 0.66 17.37 -18.89
C GLY A 151 0.24 17.11 -20.34
N ARG A 152 0.08 15.84 -20.75
CA ARG A 152 -0.38 15.49 -22.12
C ARG A 152 -1.83 15.85 -22.39
N LEU A 153 -2.66 15.87 -21.36
CA LEU A 153 -4.06 16.28 -21.44
C LEU A 153 -4.27 17.78 -21.26
N GLY A 154 -3.21 18.53 -20.94
CA GLY A 154 -3.29 19.97 -20.68
C GLY A 154 -4.06 20.31 -19.41
N LEU A 155 -4.15 19.39 -18.45
CA LEU A 155 -4.80 19.62 -17.16
C LEU A 155 -3.86 20.39 -16.21
N LYS A 156 -4.43 21.13 -15.28
CA LYS A 156 -3.67 21.80 -14.21
C LYS A 156 -3.38 20.77 -13.10
N PRO A 157 -2.11 20.55 -12.74
CA PRO A 157 -1.75 19.63 -11.66
C PRO A 157 -2.12 20.22 -10.29
N ALA A 158 -2.36 19.33 -9.33
CA ALA A 158 -2.43 19.67 -7.92
C ALA A 158 -1.64 18.62 -7.10
N THR A 159 -1.10 19.04 -5.96
CA THR A 159 -0.36 18.15 -5.05
C THR A 159 -1.32 17.47 -4.09
N VAL A 160 -1.11 16.18 -3.88
CA VAL A 160 -1.84 15.38 -2.87
C VAL A 160 -0.82 14.76 -1.94
N ALA A 161 -1.05 14.93 -0.64
CA ALA A 161 -0.24 14.33 0.43
C ALA A 161 -0.98 13.14 1.07
N PRO A 162 -0.28 12.23 1.77
CA PRO A 162 -0.93 11.19 2.56
C PRO A 162 -1.76 11.82 3.71
N PRO A 163 -2.81 11.13 4.20
CA PRO A 163 -3.21 9.76 3.82
C PRO A 163 -3.84 9.69 2.43
N TYR A 164 -3.51 8.62 1.69
CA TYR A 164 -4.14 8.35 0.39
C TYR A 164 -5.47 7.58 0.51
N TRP A 165 -5.84 7.22 1.73
CA TRP A 165 -7.17 6.71 2.08
C TRP A 165 -7.77 7.52 3.25
N PRO A 166 -8.11 8.79 3.03
CA PRO A 166 -8.49 9.72 4.10
C PRO A 166 -9.74 9.28 4.87
N GLU A 167 -10.74 8.72 4.20
CA GLU A 167 -11.99 8.28 4.84
C GLU A 167 -11.75 7.10 5.80
N ALA A 168 -10.92 6.11 5.40
CA ALA A 168 -10.58 5.00 6.27
C ALA A 168 -9.66 5.45 7.43
N ALA A 169 -8.73 6.38 7.18
CA ALA A 169 -7.90 6.96 8.23
C ALA A 169 -8.74 7.74 9.25
N ALA A 170 -9.73 8.52 8.80
CA ALA A 170 -10.69 9.20 9.68
C ALA A 170 -11.59 8.24 10.48
N GLY A 171 -11.80 7.02 9.98
CA GLY A 171 -12.54 5.96 10.67
C GLY A 171 -11.81 5.30 11.85
N ARG A 172 -10.60 5.75 12.19
CA ARG A 172 -9.78 5.18 13.28
C ARG A 172 -10.52 5.03 14.61
N PRO A 173 -11.26 6.02 15.16
CA PRO A 173 -11.95 5.88 16.44
C PRO A 173 -12.96 4.73 16.43
N GLU A 174 -13.72 4.58 15.35
CA GLU A 174 -14.69 3.51 15.19
C GLU A 174 -14.02 2.13 15.13
N GLN A 175 -12.91 2.01 14.40
CA GLN A 175 -12.15 0.76 14.31
C GLN A 175 -11.54 0.37 15.67
N ARG A 176 -11.02 1.34 16.42
CA ARG A 176 -10.51 1.11 17.78
C ARG A 176 -11.64 0.65 18.72
N GLN A 177 -12.79 1.31 18.69
CA GLN A 177 -13.95 0.92 19.50
C GLN A 177 -14.40 -0.52 19.17
N ARG A 178 -14.49 -0.87 17.90
CA ARG A 178 -14.87 -2.22 17.44
C ARG A 178 -13.88 -3.29 17.94
N LEU A 179 -12.60 -2.98 17.90
CA LEU A 179 -11.56 -3.94 18.31
C LEU A 179 -11.51 -4.07 19.84
N ALA A 180 -11.62 -2.97 20.59
CA ALA A 180 -11.69 -2.97 22.05
C ALA A 180 -12.93 -3.68 22.61
N ALA A 181 -14.01 -3.75 21.83
CA ALA A 181 -15.19 -4.54 22.20
C ALA A 181 -14.96 -6.06 22.11
N GLN A 182 -13.92 -6.50 21.41
CA GLN A 182 -13.62 -7.92 21.15
C GLN A 182 -12.35 -8.40 21.85
N LEU A 183 -11.43 -7.49 22.17
CA LEU A 183 -10.14 -7.79 22.79
C LEU A 183 -9.95 -6.89 24.03
N PRO A 184 -9.29 -7.39 25.10
CA PRO A 184 -9.05 -6.62 26.32
C PRO A 184 -7.92 -5.60 26.12
N LEU A 185 -8.14 -4.63 25.24
CA LEU A 185 -7.19 -3.59 24.88
C LEU A 185 -7.46 -2.32 25.69
N SER A 186 -6.44 -1.84 26.38
CA SER A 186 -6.49 -0.54 27.04
C SER A 186 -6.14 0.59 26.05
N THR A 187 -6.65 1.78 26.29
CA THR A 187 -6.42 2.96 25.44
C THR A 187 -5.17 3.76 25.82
N ASP A 188 -4.60 3.47 26.98
CA ASP A 188 -3.37 4.04 27.51
C ASP A 188 -2.08 3.41 26.94
N ARG A 189 -2.25 2.36 26.14
CA ARG A 189 -1.17 1.69 25.41
C ARG A 189 -1.29 1.88 23.91
N LEU A 190 -0.16 1.87 23.23
CA LEU A 190 -0.10 1.81 21.77
C LEU A 190 -0.59 0.46 21.25
N TRP A 191 -1.23 0.46 20.10
CA TRP A 191 -1.69 -0.75 19.42
C TRP A 191 -0.81 -1.01 18.21
N CYS A 192 0.14 -1.91 18.34
CA CYS A 192 1.06 -2.30 17.29
C CYS A 192 0.53 -3.54 16.56
N PHE A 193 0.17 -3.39 15.31
CA PHE A 193 -0.25 -4.50 14.47
C PHE A 193 0.97 -5.14 13.84
N LEU A 194 1.04 -6.47 13.87
CA LEU A 194 2.12 -7.25 13.29
C LEU A 194 1.55 -8.30 12.34
N HIS A 195 2.05 -8.32 11.10
CA HIS A 195 1.64 -9.27 10.07
C HIS A 195 2.82 -10.19 9.71
N PRO A 196 2.90 -11.40 10.30
CA PRO A 196 4.01 -12.32 10.05
C PRO A 196 3.91 -13.03 8.70
N GLY A 197 2.74 -13.01 8.06
CA GLY A 197 2.46 -13.67 6.79
C GLY A 197 3.05 -12.97 5.58
N SER A 198 3.16 -13.68 4.47
CA SER A 198 3.62 -13.13 3.18
C SER A 198 2.83 -13.63 1.97
N GLY A 199 1.85 -14.53 2.17
CA GLY A 199 1.15 -15.21 1.08
C GLY A 199 2.09 -15.91 0.09
N GLY A 200 3.30 -16.30 0.54
CA GLY A 200 4.35 -16.86 -0.32
C GLY A 200 4.95 -15.88 -1.34
N SER A 201 4.60 -14.60 -1.26
CA SER A 201 4.97 -13.60 -2.28
C SER A 201 6.21 -12.78 -1.95
N ALA A 202 6.65 -12.77 -0.67
CA ALA A 202 7.79 -11.99 -0.20
C ALA A 202 8.67 -12.81 0.75
N VAL A 203 9.97 -12.48 0.78
CA VAL A 203 10.87 -12.92 1.83
C VAL A 203 10.53 -12.15 3.10
N ASN A 204 10.43 -12.84 4.24
CA ASN A 204 10.00 -12.28 5.50
C ASN A 204 10.89 -12.76 6.67
N LEU A 205 10.74 -12.16 7.84
CA LEU A 205 11.31 -12.70 9.06
C LEU A 205 10.64 -14.03 9.43
N SER A 206 11.35 -14.90 10.14
CA SER A 206 10.76 -16.08 10.79
C SER A 206 9.88 -15.68 11.98
N LEU A 207 9.02 -16.59 12.44
CA LEU A 207 8.20 -16.34 13.64
C LEU A 207 9.07 -16.08 14.88
N ASP A 208 10.17 -16.84 15.02
CA ASP A 208 11.13 -16.65 16.12
C ASP A 208 11.81 -15.28 16.06
N ALA A 209 12.15 -14.81 14.85
CA ALA A 209 12.71 -13.49 14.66
C ALA A 209 11.70 -12.37 14.99
N TYR A 210 10.43 -12.54 14.66
CA TYR A 210 9.36 -11.62 15.10
C TYR A 210 9.18 -11.65 16.61
N ALA A 211 9.22 -12.84 17.26
CA ALA A 211 9.10 -12.95 18.69
C ALA A 211 10.26 -12.24 19.41
N HIS A 212 11.49 -12.43 18.93
CA HIS A 212 12.67 -11.75 19.46
C HIS A 212 12.61 -10.23 19.25
N LEU A 213 12.12 -9.76 18.10
CA LEU A 213 11.90 -8.34 17.83
C LEU A 213 10.91 -7.72 18.82
N VAL A 214 9.79 -8.39 19.07
CA VAL A 214 8.74 -7.94 20.01
C VAL A 214 9.30 -7.84 21.43
N GLU A 215 10.02 -8.88 21.90
CA GLU A 215 10.68 -8.87 23.20
C GLU A 215 11.64 -7.68 23.34
N GLY A 216 12.46 -7.43 22.29
CA GLY A 216 13.37 -6.29 22.26
C GLY A 216 12.65 -4.95 22.34
N VAL A 217 11.56 -4.76 21.58
CA VAL A 217 10.74 -3.52 21.61
C VAL A 217 10.13 -3.34 23.00
N ASP A 218 9.51 -4.38 23.58
CA ASP A 218 8.90 -4.32 24.90
C ASP A 218 9.92 -3.91 25.97
N ARG A 219 11.10 -4.49 25.94
CA ARG A 219 12.20 -4.15 26.84
C ARG A 219 12.64 -2.70 26.69
N HIS A 220 12.89 -2.22 25.46
CA HIS A 220 13.30 -0.83 25.22
C HIS A 220 12.20 0.18 25.59
N MET A 221 10.93 -0.14 25.38
CA MET A 221 9.82 0.72 25.84
C MET A 221 9.86 0.87 27.36
N LEU A 222 10.07 -0.22 28.11
CA LEU A 222 10.19 -0.18 29.58
C LEU A 222 11.44 0.58 30.04
N GLU A 223 12.57 0.44 29.37
CA GLU A 223 13.83 1.17 29.67
C GLU A 223 13.66 2.69 29.54
N ILE A 224 12.84 3.16 28.59
CA ILE A 224 12.53 4.59 28.43
C ILE A 224 11.31 5.05 29.26
N GLY A 225 10.79 4.18 30.17
CA GLY A 225 9.69 4.52 31.07
C GLY A 225 8.31 4.53 30.41
N GLN A 226 8.15 3.90 29.25
CA GLN A 226 6.89 3.80 28.52
C GLN A 226 6.28 2.40 28.68
N PRO A 227 4.95 2.27 28.69
CA PRO A 227 4.30 0.95 28.70
C PRO A 227 4.54 0.22 27.39
N SER A 228 4.77 -1.10 27.48
CA SER A 228 4.84 -1.96 26.30
C SER A 228 3.52 -1.90 25.50
N PRO A 229 3.56 -1.93 24.16
CA PRO A 229 2.38 -1.91 23.32
C PRO A 229 1.47 -3.12 23.51
N HIS A 230 0.22 -3.03 23.06
CA HIS A 230 -0.58 -4.20 22.73
C HIS A 230 -0.20 -4.67 21.31
N TRP A 231 0.17 -5.93 21.19
CA TRP A 231 0.54 -6.55 19.92
C TRP A 231 -0.66 -7.26 19.31
N ILE A 232 -1.16 -6.76 18.18
CA ILE A 232 -2.30 -7.33 17.46
C ILE A 232 -1.77 -8.09 16.23
N ILE A 233 -1.79 -9.42 16.31
CA ILE A 233 -1.22 -10.29 15.28
C ILE A 233 -2.27 -10.55 14.21
N THR A 234 -1.98 -10.15 12.99
CA THR A 234 -2.88 -10.29 11.82
C THR A 234 -2.50 -11.52 10.98
N ALA A 235 -3.43 -12.06 10.21
CA ALA A 235 -3.16 -13.12 9.24
C ALA A 235 -3.89 -12.89 7.93
N GLY A 236 -3.26 -13.31 6.84
CA GLY A 236 -3.93 -13.56 5.58
C GLY A 236 -4.62 -14.91 5.55
N PRO A 237 -5.43 -15.18 4.49
CA PRO A 237 -6.07 -16.49 4.32
C PRO A 237 -5.03 -17.64 4.27
N GLY A 238 -5.21 -18.64 5.14
CA GLY A 238 -4.32 -19.79 5.25
C GLY A 238 -3.06 -19.57 6.09
N GLU A 239 -2.92 -18.39 6.72
CA GLU A 239 -1.80 -18.04 7.60
C GLU A 239 -2.21 -18.01 9.09
N GLU A 240 -3.43 -18.41 9.40
CA GLU A 240 -4.03 -18.31 10.75
C GLU A 240 -3.19 -19.04 11.80
N GLN A 241 -2.76 -20.26 11.49
CA GLN A 241 -1.94 -21.07 12.41
C GLN A 241 -0.58 -20.42 12.74
N HIS A 242 0.05 -19.78 11.76
CA HIS A 242 1.31 -19.05 11.99
C HIS A 242 1.09 -17.87 12.94
N ALA A 243 -0.01 -17.14 12.75
CA ALA A 243 -0.34 -16.01 13.62
C ALA A 243 -0.70 -16.48 15.03
N ASP A 244 -1.46 -17.56 15.18
CA ASP A 244 -1.81 -18.14 16.48
C ASP A 244 -0.55 -18.63 17.22
N SER A 245 0.36 -19.36 16.54
CA SER A 245 1.64 -19.79 17.11
C SER A 245 2.49 -18.60 17.58
N LEU A 246 2.50 -17.49 16.84
CA LEU A 246 3.22 -16.30 17.25
C LEU A 246 2.58 -15.68 18.51
N VAL A 247 1.24 -15.57 18.56
CA VAL A 247 0.53 -15.08 19.75
C VAL A 247 0.90 -15.91 20.99
N ASP A 248 0.84 -17.25 20.88
CA ASP A 248 1.18 -18.16 21.98
C ASP A 248 2.62 -17.93 22.46
N THR A 249 3.57 -17.79 21.54
CA THR A 249 4.96 -17.50 21.86
C THR A 249 5.10 -16.17 22.61
N LEU A 250 4.48 -15.10 22.11
CA LEU A 250 4.56 -13.77 22.71
C LEU A 250 3.91 -13.71 24.08
N VAL A 251 2.76 -14.35 24.27
CA VAL A 251 2.10 -14.44 25.58
C VAL A 251 2.96 -15.22 26.59
N ASN A 252 3.60 -16.31 26.16
CA ASN A 252 4.51 -17.09 27.03
C ASN A 252 5.77 -16.29 27.41
N GLN A 253 6.19 -15.32 26.60
CA GLN A 253 7.28 -14.38 26.90
C GLN A 253 6.84 -13.19 27.78
N GLY A 254 5.53 -13.08 28.09
CA GLY A 254 4.98 -12.01 28.91
C GLY A 254 4.54 -10.77 28.14
N SER A 255 4.57 -10.78 26.81
CA SER A 255 4.06 -9.67 25.97
C SER A 255 2.54 -9.66 25.94
N SER A 256 1.95 -8.46 25.83
CA SER A 256 0.51 -8.29 25.68
C SER A 256 0.11 -8.50 24.21
N ALA A 257 -0.10 -9.75 23.81
CA ALA A 257 -0.37 -10.13 22.42
C ALA A 257 -1.76 -10.75 22.23
N PHE A 258 -2.38 -10.41 21.11
CA PHE A 258 -3.74 -10.85 20.76
C PHE A 258 -3.83 -11.19 19.28
N ARG A 259 -4.62 -12.20 18.96
CA ARG A 259 -4.99 -12.49 17.58
C ARG A 259 -6.03 -11.46 17.11
N GLN A 260 -5.82 -10.81 15.97
CA GLN A 260 -6.86 -9.99 15.36
C GLN A 260 -8.09 -10.86 15.03
N PRO A 261 -9.30 -10.49 15.44
CA PRO A 261 -10.51 -11.19 15.03
C PRO A 261 -10.68 -11.23 13.51
N PRO A 262 -11.28 -12.30 12.94
CA PRO A 262 -11.53 -12.38 11.52
C PRO A 262 -12.29 -11.17 10.99
N GLN A 263 -11.86 -10.66 9.84
CA GLN A 263 -12.44 -9.49 9.19
C GLN A 263 -13.23 -9.88 7.93
N PRO A 264 -14.32 -9.17 7.59
CA PRO A 264 -15.13 -9.49 6.41
C PRO A 264 -14.39 -9.11 5.12
N GLY A 265 -13.66 -10.06 4.55
CA GLY A 265 -12.94 -9.88 3.30
C GLY A 265 -11.77 -8.91 3.35
N LEU A 266 -11.19 -8.63 2.18
CA LEU A 266 -9.98 -7.82 2.06
C LEU A 266 -10.20 -6.35 2.47
N GLU A 267 -11.34 -5.76 2.09
CA GLU A 267 -11.66 -4.38 2.45
C GLU A 267 -11.85 -4.22 3.96
N GLY A 268 -12.62 -5.13 4.60
CA GLY A 268 -12.82 -5.12 6.04
C GLY A 268 -11.50 -5.22 6.81
N PHE A 269 -10.63 -6.14 6.38
CA PHE A 269 -9.27 -6.25 6.92
C PHE A 269 -8.49 -4.94 6.73
N ALA A 270 -8.48 -4.38 5.53
CA ALA A 270 -7.74 -3.15 5.23
C ALA A 270 -8.22 -1.95 6.07
N ARG A 271 -9.54 -1.79 6.25
CA ARG A 271 -10.13 -0.74 7.10
C ARG A 271 -9.80 -0.93 8.58
N SER A 272 -9.75 -2.17 9.06
CA SER A 272 -9.43 -2.46 10.46
C SER A 272 -8.01 -2.04 10.85
N LEU A 273 -7.08 -1.97 9.88
CA LEU A 273 -5.72 -1.49 10.13
C LEU A 273 -5.69 -0.02 10.59
N ALA A 274 -6.72 0.78 10.31
CA ALA A 274 -6.79 2.15 10.81
C ALA A 274 -6.78 2.25 12.34
N ALA A 275 -7.13 1.16 13.08
CA ALA A 275 -7.03 1.10 14.53
C ALA A 275 -5.59 1.15 15.05
N ALA A 276 -4.60 0.82 14.21
CA ALA A 276 -3.20 0.69 14.61
C ALA A 276 -2.52 2.05 14.83
N ASP A 277 -1.60 2.09 15.80
CA ASP A 277 -0.62 3.15 15.96
C ASP A 277 0.60 2.90 15.07
N ALA A 278 0.98 1.62 14.94
CA ALA A 278 2.05 1.17 14.05
C ALA A 278 1.69 -0.16 13.39
N PHE A 279 2.25 -0.40 12.20
CA PHE A 279 2.09 -1.63 11.45
C PHE A 279 3.45 -2.20 11.04
N ILE A 280 3.71 -3.45 11.45
CA ILE A 280 4.98 -4.15 11.25
C ILE A 280 4.76 -5.35 10.33
N ALA A 281 5.53 -5.44 9.25
CA ALA A 281 5.46 -6.58 8.33
C ALA A 281 6.68 -6.66 7.42
N GLY A 282 6.84 -7.77 6.73
CA GLY A 282 7.64 -7.82 5.51
C GLY A 282 7.04 -6.98 4.38
N SER A 283 7.73 -6.89 3.24
CA SER A 283 7.26 -6.15 2.05
C SER A 283 6.04 -6.82 1.41
N THR A 284 4.87 -6.64 2.02
CA THR A 284 3.61 -7.31 1.68
C THR A 284 2.49 -6.32 1.34
N GLY A 285 1.38 -6.81 0.79
CA GLY A 285 0.20 -5.99 0.50
C GLY A 285 -0.32 -5.21 1.72
N PRO A 286 -0.50 -5.85 2.89
CA PRO A 286 -0.93 -5.18 4.11
C PRO A 286 -0.04 -4.02 4.55
N LEU A 287 1.29 -4.12 4.41
CA LEU A 287 2.21 -3.02 4.72
C LEU A 287 1.92 -1.78 3.85
N HIS A 288 1.61 -1.99 2.56
CA HIS A 288 1.28 -0.89 1.65
C HIS A 288 -0.12 -0.30 1.92
N VAL A 289 -1.07 -1.11 2.40
CA VAL A 289 -2.36 -0.60 2.90
C VAL A 289 -2.13 0.33 4.09
N ALA A 290 -1.34 -0.09 5.08
CA ALA A 290 -0.97 0.75 6.22
C ALA A 290 -0.29 2.06 5.78
N GLY A 291 0.54 2.01 4.72
CA GLY A 291 1.12 3.20 4.09
C GLY A 291 0.07 4.16 3.51
N CYS A 292 -0.97 3.65 2.85
CA CYS A 292 -2.06 4.50 2.34
C CYS A 292 -2.90 5.15 3.44
N LEU A 293 -2.98 4.51 4.63
CA LEU A 293 -3.62 5.07 5.83
C LEU A 293 -2.74 6.09 6.57
N ASN A 294 -1.50 6.28 6.15
CA ASN A 294 -0.49 7.11 6.79
C ASN A 294 -0.12 6.66 8.22
N LEU A 295 -0.18 5.35 8.50
CA LEU A 295 0.27 4.79 9.77
C LEU A 295 1.80 4.83 9.89
N LEU A 296 2.34 4.71 11.10
CA LEU A 296 3.75 4.38 11.27
C LEU A 296 3.97 2.96 10.73
N THR A 297 4.76 2.84 9.67
CA THR A 297 5.06 1.55 9.04
C THR A 297 6.49 1.12 9.33
N ILE A 298 6.65 -0.11 9.77
CA ILE A 298 7.93 -0.78 10.00
C ILE A 298 8.04 -1.92 9.01
N GLY A 299 8.87 -1.75 8.00
CA GLY A 299 9.01 -2.70 6.90
C GLY A 299 10.32 -3.48 6.95
N PHE A 300 10.24 -4.80 6.77
CA PHE A 300 11.40 -5.67 6.59
C PHE A 300 11.52 -6.05 5.10
N TYR A 301 12.66 -5.74 4.51
CA TYR A 301 12.86 -5.85 3.06
C TYR A 301 14.12 -6.70 2.76
N PRO A 302 14.12 -7.48 1.67
CA PRO A 302 15.36 -8.04 1.16
C PRO A 302 16.28 -6.94 0.60
N ALA A 303 17.58 -7.24 0.46
CA ALA A 303 18.58 -6.33 -0.12
C ALA A 303 18.77 -6.49 -1.63
N ARG A 304 17.87 -7.21 -2.33
CA ARG A 304 17.98 -7.41 -3.79
C ARG A 304 17.85 -6.09 -4.53
N ARG A 305 18.65 -5.91 -5.57
CA ARG A 305 18.61 -4.71 -6.42
C ARG A 305 17.21 -4.34 -6.94
N SER A 306 16.36 -5.34 -7.22
CA SER A 306 14.98 -5.14 -7.69
C SER A 306 13.94 -5.02 -6.55
N ALA A 307 14.36 -5.24 -5.30
CA ALA A 307 13.48 -5.30 -4.13
C ALA A 307 14.10 -4.57 -2.92
N THR A 308 14.74 -3.44 -3.16
CA THR A 308 15.35 -2.62 -2.11
C THR A 308 14.29 -1.93 -1.24
N PRO A 309 14.61 -1.58 0.01
CA PRO A 309 13.76 -0.78 0.87
C PRO A 309 13.29 0.51 0.20
N LEU A 310 14.20 1.24 -0.47
CA LEU A 310 13.86 2.45 -1.21
C LEU A 310 12.80 2.20 -2.29
N ARG A 311 12.95 1.10 -3.06
CA ARG A 311 12.02 0.80 -4.15
C ARG A 311 10.62 0.48 -3.65
N TRP A 312 10.52 -0.33 -2.62
CA TRP A 312 9.26 -0.87 -2.13
C TRP A 312 8.80 -0.25 -0.81
N GLN A 313 9.39 0.89 -0.42
CA GLN A 313 8.89 1.62 0.73
C GLN A 313 7.41 2.02 0.55
N THR A 314 6.72 2.16 1.65
CA THR A 314 5.34 2.62 1.72
C THR A 314 5.18 4.08 1.29
N CYS A 315 3.95 4.50 0.98
CA CYS A 315 3.67 5.84 0.45
C CYS A 315 3.24 6.87 1.52
N ASN A 316 3.28 6.51 2.81
CA ASN A 316 3.02 7.42 3.93
C ASN A 316 4.10 8.51 4.05
N SER A 317 3.92 9.44 4.98
CA SER A 317 4.87 10.51 5.29
C SER A 317 6.25 9.94 5.68
N GLU A 318 7.32 10.68 5.40
CA GLU A 318 8.70 10.17 5.61
C GLU A 318 9.02 9.89 7.07
N ASP A 319 8.52 10.74 7.97
CA ASP A 319 8.62 10.58 9.41
C ASP A 319 7.86 9.37 9.96
N ARG A 320 6.98 8.76 9.16
CA ARG A 320 6.17 7.59 9.51
C ARG A 320 6.66 6.29 8.85
N ARG A 321 7.95 6.19 8.56
CA ARG A 321 8.54 5.01 7.92
C ARG A 321 9.82 4.58 8.63
N LEU A 322 9.90 3.29 8.96
CA LEU A 322 11.14 2.58 9.28
C LEU A 322 11.31 1.41 8.32
N ALA A 323 12.54 1.18 7.88
CA ALA A 323 12.85 0.12 6.93
C ALA A 323 14.14 -0.59 7.33
N PHE A 324 14.08 -1.90 7.48
CA PHE A 324 15.20 -2.76 7.84
C PHE A 324 15.47 -3.77 6.73
N HIS A 325 16.74 -4.10 6.54
CA HIS A 325 17.17 -5.04 5.52
C HIS A 325 18.53 -5.68 5.89
N PRO A 326 18.91 -6.80 5.27
CA PRO A 326 20.24 -7.37 5.43
C PRO A 326 21.35 -6.34 5.19
N PRO A 327 22.43 -6.35 5.98
CA PRO A 327 23.54 -5.44 5.81
C PRO A 327 24.30 -5.70 4.50
N GLN A 328 25.07 -4.72 4.07
CA GLN A 328 25.87 -4.84 2.85
C GLN A 328 26.92 -5.96 3.02
N GLY A 329 26.99 -6.90 2.07
CA GLY A 329 27.89 -8.06 2.14
C GLY A 329 27.25 -9.34 2.68
N ALA A 330 26.05 -9.29 3.25
CA ALA A 330 25.26 -10.48 3.57
C ALA A 330 24.51 -11.01 2.33
N GLY A 331 23.91 -12.20 2.44
CA GLY A 331 23.02 -12.71 1.38
C GLY A 331 21.84 -11.77 1.15
N GLU A 332 21.57 -11.39 -0.11
CA GLU A 332 20.53 -10.40 -0.45
C GLU A 332 19.11 -10.73 0.08
N THR A 333 18.86 -11.97 0.44
CA THR A 333 17.58 -12.46 0.99
C THR A 333 17.72 -13.10 2.35
N ASP A 334 18.87 -13.02 2.96
CA ASP A 334 19.14 -13.60 4.27
C ASP A 334 18.66 -12.64 5.38
N MET A 335 17.38 -12.75 5.70
CA MET A 335 16.73 -11.92 6.72
C MET A 335 17.26 -12.20 8.13
N THR A 336 17.98 -13.30 8.35
CA THR A 336 18.56 -13.65 9.67
C THR A 336 19.74 -12.76 10.05
N THR A 337 20.30 -12.04 9.08
CA THR A 337 21.42 -11.11 9.26
C THR A 337 21.00 -9.70 9.66
N ILE A 338 19.70 -9.43 9.73
CA ILE A 338 19.19 -8.14 10.21
C ILE A 338 19.45 -8.06 11.72
N ASP A 339 20.05 -6.95 12.14
CA ASP A 339 20.24 -6.65 13.56
C ASP A 339 18.90 -6.27 14.20
N LEU A 340 18.24 -7.27 14.82
CA LEU A 340 16.93 -7.12 15.44
C LEU A 340 17.00 -6.28 16.72
N GLU A 341 18.14 -6.24 17.41
CA GLU A 341 18.32 -5.42 18.61
C GLU A 341 18.32 -3.92 18.25
N THR A 342 19.12 -3.54 17.25
CA THR A 342 19.11 -2.16 16.73
C THR A 342 17.75 -1.80 16.14
N ALA A 343 17.07 -2.74 15.48
CA ALA A 343 15.72 -2.52 14.95
C ALA A 343 14.72 -2.28 16.07
N ALA A 344 14.75 -3.09 17.15
CA ALA A 344 13.86 -2.95 18.30
C ALA A 344 14.04 -1.60 19.01
N ALA A 345 15.28 -1.18 19.26
CA ALA A 345 15.58 0.13 19.83
C ALA A 345 15.03 1.29 18.98
N SER A 346 15.25 1.24 17.66
CA SER A 346 14.76 2.26 16.72
C SER A 346 13.22 2.29 16.66
N ILE A 347 12.57 1.13 16.76
CA ILE A 347 11.10 1.04 16.79
C ILE A 347 10.57 1.63 18.09
N ALA A 348 11.13 1.28 19.24
CA ALA A 348 10.72 1.81 20.55
C ALA A 348 10.87 3.34 20.61
N GLU A 349 11.99 3.90 20.13
CA GLU A 349 12.19 5.32 20.02
C GLU A 349 11.10 5.99 19.16
N ARG A 350 10.77 5.42 18.00
CA ARG A 350 9.74 5.97 17.12
C ARG A 350 8.33 5.86 17.71
N LEU A 351 8.03 4.77 18.41
CA LEU A 351 6.75 4.57 19.09
C LEU A 351 6.54 5.59 20.20
N SER A 352 7.58 5.92 20.99
CA SER A 352 7.50 6.93 22.04
C SER A 352 7.15 8.33 21.50
N MET A 353 7.58 8.66 20.27
CA MET A 353 7.24 9.91 19.61
C MET A 353 5.76 9.95 19.14
N VAL A 354 5.17 8.81 18.79
CA VAL A 354 3.76 8.72 18.38
C VAL A 354 2.83 9.03 19.56
N GLU A 355 3.14 8.55 20.76
CA GLU A 355 2.33 8.77 21.96
C GLU A 355 2.33 10.24 22.39
N THR A 356 3.48 10.89 22.38
CA THR A 356 3.59 12.32 22.70
C THR A 356 2.81 13.24 21.76
N SER A 357 2.68 12.88 20.48
CA SER A 357 1.89 13.65 19.51
C SER A 357 0.38 13.52 19.73
N SER A 358 -0.11 12.36 20.19
CA SER A 358 -1.54 12.16 20.46
C SER A 358 -2.02 12.87 21.75
N GLN A 359 -1.14 13.11 22.70
CA GLN A 359 -1.45 13.87 23.92
C GLN A 359 -1.47 15.40 23.69
N SER A 360 -0.70 15.91 22.74
CA SER A 360 -0.67 17.36 22.42
C SER A 360 -1.94 17.83 21.69
N ASP A 361 -2.58 16.97 20.90
CA ASP A 361 -3.82 17.33 20.20
C ASP A 361 -5.04 17.41 21.16
N CYS A 362 -5.04 16.65 22.26
CA CYS A 362 -6.09 16.76 23.29
C CYS A 362 -5.96 17.98 24.19
N SER A 363 -4.80 18.61 24.27
CA SER A 363 -4.58 19.80 25.11
C SER A 363 -4.82 21.14 24.40
N GLY A 364 -5.02 21.13 23.08
CA GLY A 364 -5.25 22.32 22.23
C GLY A 364 -6.71 22.78 22.12
N GLU A 365 -7.69 21.97 22.53
CA GLU A 365 -9.13 22.33 22.45
C GLU A 365 -9.72 22.86 23.75
N ALA A 366 -8.91 23.09 24.79
CA ALA A 366 -9.35 23.61 26.09
C ALA A 366 -8.79 25.03 26.39
N SER A 367 -8.78 25.95 25.39
CA SER A 367 -8.43 27.34 25.60
C SER A 367 -9.39 28.28 24.88
#